data_63e8bd1deac92ce9a13c3033dfeb94e3
#
_entry.id   63e8bd1deac92ce9a13c3033dfeb94e3
#
_cell.length_a   1.000
_cell.length_b   1.000
_cell.length_c   1.000
_cell.angle_alpha   90.00
_cell.angle_beta   90.00
_cell.angle_gamma   90.00
#
_symmetry.space_group_name_H-M   'P 1'
#
loop_
_entity.id
_entity.type
_entity.pdbx_description
1 polymer ?
#
loop_
_entity_poly.entity_id
_entity_poly.type
_entity_poly.pdbx_seq_one_letter_code
_entity_poly.pdbx_strand_id
1 'polypeptide(L)'
;ASRGWSCSSTDIISLKGFYEGSIIHGMRFIDANYDTLLKAERVNNTILTDADSFVSRNLSYILHGNYDFYTNLKRIKNRTLAQLKAFKGIPYFIEGTNGIVNQFCMSAGENMLISLLHMLNVVIVRPAKSEDVRLILIDEIELALHPSAIMRLVDFLQKLATEYNLAIYFSSHSIELLRKIKPSNIFHLQKELDNIAIVNPCYPSYATRDIYQHSGYDFLILVEDVL
;
A
#
# COMPACT_ATOMS: atom_id res chain seq x y z
N ALA A 1 -5.06 -14.97 27.04
CA ALA A 1 -4.71 -16.19 26.34
C ALA A 1 -4.97 -15.96 24.84
N SER A 2 -3.91 -15.80 24.05
CA SER A 2 -4.00 -15.71 22.60
C SER A 2 -4.38 -17.09 22.06
N ARG A 3 -5.58 -17.24 21.49
CA ARG A 3 -5.93 -18.42 20.70
C ARG A 3 -5.19 -18.31 19.37
N GLY A 4 -4.11 -19.08 19.22
CA GLY A 4 -3.45 -19.24 17.93
C GLY A 4 -4.36 -19.99 16.97
N TRP A 5 -4.50 -19.47 15.76
CA TRP A 5 -5.15 -20.17 14.66
C TRP A 5 -4.22 -21.29 14.20
N SER A 6 -4.71 -22.54 14.21
CA SER A 6 -4.01 -23.67 13.62
C SER A 6 -4.66 -24.01 12.28
N CYS A 7 -3.93 -23.85 11.19
CA CYS A 7 -4.32 -24.38 9.88
C CYS A 7 -4.02 -25.89 9.84
N SER A 8 -4.92 -26.70 9.29
CA SER A 8 -4.62 -28.10 9.02
C SER A 8 -3.60 -28.20 7.88
N SER A 9 -2.69 -29.16 7.94
CA SER A 9 -1.62 -29.32 6.95
C SER A 9 -2.09 -29.63 5.52
N THR A 10 -3.38 -29.89 5.33
CA THR A 10 -4.01 -30.18 4.04
C THR A 10 -4.40 -28.92 3.26
N ASP A 11 -4.45 -27.75 3.91
CA ASP A 11 -4.92 -26.50 3.32
C ASP A 11 -3.78 -25.52 2.98
N ILE A 12 -2.53 -26.00 3.02
CA ILE A 12 -1.37 -25.16 2.71
C ILE A 12 -1.21 -25.06 1.21
N ILE A 13 -1.65 -23.93 0.64
CA ILE A 13 -1.32 -23.53 -0.73
C ILE A 13 0.07 -22.90 -0.70
N SER A 14 1.06 -23.55 -1.33
CA SER A 14 2.38 -22.96 -1.49
C SER A 14 2.34 -21.83 -2.50
N LEU A 15 2.23 -20.58 -2.02
CA LEU A 15 2.32 -19.39 -2.84
C LEU A 15 3.79 -19.00 -2.98
N LYS A 16 4.32 -19.01 -4.21
CA LYS A 16 5.60 -18.38 -4.52
C LYS A 16 5.34 -16.88 -4.70
N GLY A 17 5.38 -16.13 -3.62
CA GLY A 17 5.10 -14.71 -3.65
C GLY A 17 5.97 -13.94 -2.66
N PHE A 18 5.94 -12.63 -2.80
CA PHE A 18 6.48 -11.69 -1.84
C PHE A 18 5.32 -11.27 -0.92
N TYR A 19 5.45 -11.50 0.37
CA TYR A 19 4.53 -10.99 1.39
C TYR A 19 5.20 -9.84 2.11
N GLU A 20 4.60 -8.67 2.00
CA GLU A 20 4.87 -7.55 2.91
C GLU A 20 3.68 -7.49 3.86
N GLY A 21 3.92 -7.70 5.14
CA GLY A 21 2.90 -7.50 6.17
C GLY A 21 2.45 -6.06 6.20
N SER A 22 1.50 -5.73 7.06
CA SER A 22 0.98 -4.37 7.21
C SER A 22 2.11 -3.35 7.07
N ILE A 23 2.01 -2.49 6.07
CA ILE A 23 2.99 -1.41 5.80
C ILE A 23 3.22 -0.58 7.06
N ILE A 24 2.21 -0.49 7.93
CA ILE A 24 2.25 0.20 9.21
C ILE A 24 3.12 -0.54 10.22
N HIS A 25 2.97 -1.84 10.34
CA HIS A 25 3.68 -2.66 11.34
C HIS A 25 5.12 -2.95 10.94
N GLY A 26 5.37 -3.18 9.65
CA GLY A 26 6.69 -3.59 9.19
C GLY A 26 7.73 -2.48 9.17
N MET A 27 7.37 -1.28 8.70
CA MET A 27 8.35 -0.24 8.40
C MET A 27 8.19 1.03 9.27
N ARG A 28 6.96 1.41 9.62
CA ARG A 28 6.70 2.68 10.27
C ARG A 28 7.08 2.71 11.76
N PHE A 29 6.89 1.61 12.47
CA PHE A 29 7.16 1.54 13.91
C PHE A 29 8.52 0.94 14.25
N ILE A 30 9.06 0.08 13.40
CA ILE A 30 10.35 -0.57 13.65
C ILE A 30 11.51 0.31 13.23
N ASP A 31 11.37 1.08 12.15
CA ASP A 31 12.45 1.93 11.63
C ASP A 31 12.32 3.41 12.05
N ALA A 32 11.17 3.85 12.54
CA ALA A 32 10.97 5.21 13.05
C ALA A 32 11.37 5.37 14.52
N ASN A 33 12.34 4.62 14.99
CA ASN A 33 12.93 4.84 16.31
C ASN A 33 14.01 5.93 16.23
N TYR A 34 14.33 6.52 17.39
CA TYR A 34 15.29 7.60 17.51
C TYR A 34 16.68 7.23 16.93
N ASP A 35 17.11 5.99 17.09
CA ASP A 35 18.39 5.49 16.55
C ASP A 35 18.42 5.51 15.03
N THR A 36 17.30 5.18 14.38
CA THR A 36 17.20 5.21 12.91
C THR A 36 17.23 6.64 12.38
N LEU A 37 16.57 7.57 13.07
CA LEU A 37 16.64 9.00 12.73
C LEU A 37 18.08 9.52 12.82
N LEU A 38 18.78 9.27 13.92
CA LEU A 38 20.17 9.66 14.11
C LEU A 38 21.12 9.05 13.05
N LYS A 39 20.86 7.79 12.65
CA LYS A 39 21.63 7.15 11.56
C LYS A 39 21.35 7.83 10.22
N ALA A 40 20.10 8.19 9.95
CA ALA A 40 19.71 8.85 8.72
C ALA A 40 20.31 10.26 8.60
N GLU A 41 20.38 11.02 9.68
CA GLU A 41 21.04 12.33 9.72
C GLU A 41 22.54 12.27 9.42
N ARG A 42 23.19 11.14 9.72
CA ARG A 42 24.63 10.92 9.46
C ARG A 42 24.94 10.37 8.06
N VAL A 43 23.93 10.24 7.22
CA VAL A 43 24.12 9.77 5.85
C VAL A 43 24.77 10.88 5.01
N ASN A 44 25.90 10.56 4.38
CA ASN A 44 26.62 11.49 3.52
C ASN A 44 26.11 11.35 2.07
N ASN A 45 26.07 12.46 1.35
CA ASN A 45 25.69 12.53 -0.08
C ASN A 45 26.48 11.57 -0.97
N THR A 46 27.71 11.25 -0.62
CA THR A 46 28.57 10.36 -1.42
C THR A 46 28.03 8.95 -1.59
N ILE A 47 27.16 8.48 -0.67
CA ILE A 47 26.53 7.17 -0.76
C ILE A 47 25.10 7.22 -1.31
N LEU A 48 24.60 8.41 -1.64
CA LEU A 48 23.31 8.62 -2.26
C LEU A 48 23.40 8.52 -3.78
N THR A 49 22.30 8.18 -4.40
CA THR A 49 22.05 8.21 -5.84
C THR A 49 20.62 8.64 -6.07
N ASP A 50 20.30 9.08 -7.27
CA ASP A 50 18.92 9.40 -7.62
C ASP A 50 18.00 8.18 -7.40
N ALA A 51 16.79 8.42 -6.98
CA ALA A 51 15.78 7.38 -6.85
C ALA A 51 15.42 6.82 -8.23
N ASP A 52 14.96 5.58 -8.26
CA ASP A 52 14.44 5.01 -9.50
C ASP A 52 13.27 5.87 -10.00
N SER A 53 13.26 6.17 -11.30
CA SER A 53 12.22 7.00 -11.92
C SER A 53 10.80 6.44 -11.69
N PHE A 54 10.67 5.12 -11.58
CA PHE A 54 9.42 4.48 -11.19
C PHE A 54 8.92 4.99 -9.83
N VAL A 55 9.79 5.09 -8.84
CA VAL A 55 9.43 5.54 -7.49
C VAL A 55 9.15 7.04 -7.48
N SER A 56 10.08 7.87 -7.97
CA SER A 56 9.97 9.33 -7.89
C SER A 56 8.76 9.87 -8.67
N ARG A 57 8.56 9.39 -9.91
CA ARG A 57 7.44 9.85 -10.76
C ARG A 57 6.07 9.40 -10.23
N ASN A 58 5.94 8.14 -9.79
CA ASN A 58 4.66 7.66 -9.28
C ASN A 58 4.34 8.24 -7.90
N LEU A 59 5.34 8.47 -7.04
CA LEU A 59 5.15 9.23 -5.80
C LEU A 59 4.60 10.62 -6.08
N SER A 60 5.23 11.34 -7.02
CA SER A 60 4.81 12.67 -7.46
C SER A 60 3.37 12.66 -7.96
N TYR A 61 3.05 11.74 -8.86
CA TYR A 61 1.71 11.65 -9.45
C TYR A 61 0.64 11.30 -8.41
N ILE A 62 0.90 10.29 -7.57
CA ILE A 62 -0.09 9.84 -6.57
C ILE A 62 -0.38 10.95 -5.57
N LEU A 63 0.62 11.64 -5.04
CA LEU A 63 0.41 12.68 -4.03
C LEU A 63 -0.08 14.01 -4.64
N HIS A 64 0.50 14.44 -5.75
CA HIS A 64 0.33 15.81 -6.27
C HIS A 64 -0.38 15.89 -7.62
N GLY A 65 -0.64 14.76 -8.30
CA GLY A 65 -1.29 14.75 -9.62
C GLY A 65 -0.36 15.19 -10.78
N ASN A 66 0.93 15.39 -10.52
CA ASN A 66 1.94 15.67 -11.54
C ASN A 66 3.13 14.73 -11.37
N TYR A 67 4.02 14.62 -12.37
CA TYR A 67 5.13 13.66 -12.34
C TYR A 67 6.47 14.24 -11.88
N ASP A 68 6.54 15.53 -11.62
CA ASP A 68 7.82 16.24 -11.49
C ASP A 68 8.04 16.89 -10.10
N PHE A 69 7.21 16.55 -9.11
CA PHE A 69 7.33 17.12 -7.77
C PHE A 69 8.56 16.59 -7.01
N TYR A 70 8.84 15.29 -7.10
CA TYR A 70 9.94 14.63 -6.39
C TYR A 70 11.14 14.31 -7.31
N THR A 71 11.53 15.26 -8.18
CA THR A 71 12.69 15.10 -9.08
C THR A 71 14.02 14.99 -8.34
N ASN A 72 14.09 15.52 -7.11
CA ASN A 72 15.24 15.52 -6.22
C ASN A 72 15.22 14.39 -5.19
N LEU A 73 14.35 13.38 -5.39
CA LEU A 73 14.31 12.20 -4.52
C LEU A 73 15.56 11.35 -4.75
N LYS A 74 16.25 11.01 -3.67
CA LYS A 74 17.47 10.18 -3.66
C LYS A 74 17.28 8.96 -2.77
N ARG A 75 18.14 7.97 -2.92
CA ARG A 75 18.19 6.78 -2.06
C ARG A 75 19.63 6.34 -1.83
N ILE A 76 19.87 5.50 -0.83
CA ILE A 76 21.18 4.83 -0.71
C ILE A 76 21.40 3.92 -1.93
N LYS A 77 22.61 3.97 -2.50
CA LYS A 77 22.98 3.30 -3.77
C LYS A 77 22.59 1.84 -3.83
N ASN A 78 22.82 1.09 -2.75
CA ASN A 78 22.51 -0.34 -2.70
C ASN A 78 22.27 -0.84 -1.29
N ARG A 79 21.73 -2.07 -1.19
CA ARG A 79 21.38 -2.70 0.08
C ARG A 79 22.57 -2.94 0.99
N THR A 80 23.73 -3.25 0.44
CA THR A 80 24.97 -3.48 1.21
C THR A 80 25.37 -2.23 1.96
N LEU A 81 25.37 -1.07 1.30
CA LEU A 81 25.66 0.21 1.94
C LEU A 81 24.62 0.59 2.99
N ALA A 82 23.33 0.31 2.73
CA ALA A 82 22.27 0.52 3.71
C ALA A 82 22.49 -0.34 4.97
N GLN A 83 22.81 -1.62 4.79
CA GLN A 83 23.13 -2.54 5.89
C GLN A 83 24.39 -2.14 6.68
N LEU A 84 25.44 -1.67 6.01
CA LEU A 84 26.65 -1.12 6.66
C LEU A 84 26.33 0.10 7.55
N LYS A 85 25.29 0.84 7.21
CA LYS A 85 24.75 1.94 8.02
C LYS A 85 23.66 1.49 9.00
N ALA A 86 23.47 0.18 9.15
CA ALA A 86 22.50 -0.45 10.05
C ALA A 86 21.02 -0.10 9.73
N PHE A 87 20.71 0.14 8.45
CA PHE A 87 19.31 0.20 7.98
C PHE A 87 18.81 -1.19 7.58
N LYS A 88 17.56 -1.49 7.88
CA LYS A 88 16.91 -2.76 7.47
C LYS A 88 16.51 -2.75 5.99
N GLY A 89 16.12 -1.59 5.47
CA GLY A 89 15.76 -1.33 4.08
C GLY A 89 16.70 -0.32 3.43
N ILE A 90 16.37 0.11 2.21
CA ILE A 90 17.04 1.21 1.51
C ILE A 90 16.23 2.49 1.80
N PRO A 91 16.71 3.40 2.67
CA PRO A 91 16.02 4.64 2.96
C PRO A 91 16.14 5.64 1.80
N TYR A 92 15.14 6.50 1.70
CA TYR A 92 15.04 7.58 0.73
C TYR A 92 15.28 8.93 1.38
N PHE A 93 15.64 9.91 0.57
CA PHE A 93 16.02 11.25 0.98
C PHE A 93 15.54 12.26 -0.06
N ILE A 94 15.10 13.43 0.40
CA ILE A 94 14.79 14.57 -0.47
C ILE A 94 15.91 15.59 -0.30
N GLU A 95 16.57 15.96 -1.39
CA GLU A 95 17.53 17.05 -1.39
C GLU A 95 16.80 18.38 -1.57
N GLY A 96 16.83 19.22 -0.56
CA GLY A 96 16.21 20.55 -0.56
C GLY A 96 17.26 21.66 -0.46
N THR A 97 16.82 22.90 -0.59
CA THR A 97 17.67 24.10 -0.47
C THR A 97 18.33 24.23 0.91
N ASN A 98 17.69 23.73 1.95
CA ASN A 98 18.15 23.82 3.34
C ASN A 98 18.81 22.52 3.85
N GLY A 99 19.11 21.57 2.97
CA GLY A 99 19.72 20.30 3.34
C GLY A 99 18.92 19.08 2.89
N ILE A 100 19.25 17.95 3.47
CA ILE A 100 18.65 16.67 3.11
C ILE A 100 17.61 16.27 4.18
N VAL A 101 16.42 15.97 3.73
CA VAL A 101 15.34 15.41 4.56
C VAL A 101 15.30 13.90 4.34
N ASN A 102 15.44 13.12 5.40
CA ASN A 102 15.34 11.67 5.31
C ASN A 102 13.88 11.20 5.33
N GLN A 103 13.62 10.01 4.78
CA GLN A 103 12.30 9.38 4.66
C GLN A 103 11.52 9.38 5.98
N PHE A 104 12.19 9.20 7.12
CA PHE A 104 11.54 9.06 8.43
C PHE A 104 11.06 10.41 9.00
N CYS A 105 11.56 11.52 8.44
CA CYS A 105 11.11 12.89 8.74
C CYS A 105 10.06 13.41 7.75
N MET A 106 9.73 12.66 6.70
CA MET A 106 8.68 13.01 5.75
C MET A 106 7.28 12.76 6.35
N SER A 107 6.25 13.21 5.68
CA SER A 107 4.87 12.91 6.08
C SER A 107 4.61 11.40 6.09
N ALA A 108 3.61 10.99 6.86
CA ALA A 108 3.23 9.59 6.94
C ALA A 108 2.82 9.00 5.57
N GLY A 109 2.13 9.79 4.74
CA GLY A 109 1.73 9.40 3.41
C GLY A 109 2.91 9.24 2.45
N GLU A 110 3.88 10.17 2.48
CA GLU A 110 5.12 10.06 1.69
C GLU A 110 5.91 8.81 2.08
N ASN A 111 6.12 8.60 3.38
CA ASN A 111 6.89 7.46 3.87
C ASN A 111 6.23 6.12 3.46
N MET A 112 4.92 6.01 3.63
CA MET A 112 4.15 4.82 3.25
C MET A 112 4.24 4.57 1.73
N LEU A 113 3.98 5.60 0.92
CA LEU A 113 4.03 5.46 -0.54
C LEU A 113 5.43 5.16 -1.08
N ILE A 114 6.48 5.77 -0.54
CA ILE A 114 7.87 5.45 -0.91
C ILE A 114 8.13 3.96 -0.66
N SER A 115 7.72 3.45 0.49
CA SER A 115 7.91 2.04 0.85
C SER A 115 7.13 1.11 -0.07
N LEU A 116 5.86 1.42 -0.34
CA LEU A 116 5.02 0.67 -1.28
C LEU A 116 5.60 0.69 -2.70
N LEU A 117 5.95 1.85 -3.21
CA LEU A 117 6.50 2.00 -4.57
C LEU A 117 7.86 1.32 -4.71
N HIS A 118 8.71 1.38 -3.68
CA HIS A 118 9.97 0.64 -3.66
C HIS A 118 9.73 -0.87 -3.76
N MET A 119 8.82 -1.40 -2.96
CA MET A 119 8.43 -2.82 -2.99
C MET A 119 7.89 -3.21 -4.36
N LEU A 120 6.95 -2.44 -4.91
CA LEU A 120 6.39 -2.68 -6.25
C LEU A 120 7.46 -2.67 -7.33
N ASN A 121 8.38 -1.71 -7.31
CA ASN A 121 9.51 -1.64 -8.24
C ASN A 121 10.37 -2.92 -8.18
N VAL A 122 10.69 -3.39 -6.97
CA VAL A 122 11.46 -4.64 -6.79
C VAL A 122 10.71 -5.85 -7.33
N VAL A 123 9.39 -5.93 -7.11
CA VAL A 123 8.54 -7.03 -7.61
C VAL A 123 8.47 -7.02 -9.13
N ILE A 124 8.34 -5.84 -9.76
CA ILE A 124 8.22 -5.68 -11.20
C ILE A 124 9.52 -6.01 -11.92
N VAL A 125 10.65 -5.52 -11.40
CA VAL A 125 11.99 -5.73 -12.02
C VAL A 125 12.46 -7.18 -11.90
N ARG A 126 11.96 -7.95 -10.95
CA ARG A 126 12.33 -9.37 -10.84
C ARG A 126 11.82 -10.17 -12.05
N PRO A 127 12.69 -10.94 -12.72
CA PRO A 127 12.24 -11.81 -13.79
C PRO A 127 11.24 -12.83 -13.24
N ALA A 128 10.00 -12.77 -13.73
CA ALA A 128 8.99 -13.79 -13.49
C ALA A 128 8.99 -14.74 -14.69
N LYS A 129 8.70 -16.02 -14.48
CA LYS A 129 8.26 -16.88 -15.57
C LYS A 129 6.94 -16.30 -16.08
N SER A 130 6.73 -16.30 -17.38
CA SER A 130 5.61 -15.62 -18.06
C SER A 130 4.21 -16.03 -17.55
N GLU A 131 4.09 -17.13 -16.84
CA GLU A 131 2.82 -17.69 -16.33
C GLU A 131 2.60 -17.45 -14.82
N ASP A 132 3.60 -16.94 -14.10
CA ASP A 132 3.49 -16.76 -12.65
C ASP A 132 2.70 -15.47 -12.33
N VAL A 133 1.50 -15.61 -11.78
CA VAL A 133 0.76 -14.51 -11.14
C VAL A 133 1.43 -14.18 -9.81
N ARG A 134 1.77 -12.91 -9.62
CA ARG A 134 2.35 -12.42 -8.36
C ARG A 134 1.27 -11.82 -7.48
N LEU A 135 1.17 -12.29 -6.25
CA LEU A 135 0.20 -11.81 -5.28
C LEU A 135 0.80 -10.68 -4.45
N ILE A 136 0.07 -9.57 -4.33
CA ILE A 136 0.38 -8.43 -3.48
C ILE A 136 -0.78 -8.23 -2.50
N LEU A 137 -0.46 -8.16 -1.21
CA LEU A 137 -1.42 -7.90 -0.15
C LEU A 137 -1.08 -6.57 0.51
N ILE A 138 -2.04 -5.66 0.60
CA ILE A 138 -1.88 -4.33 1.20
C ILE A 138 -2.94 -4.17 2.29
N ASP A 139 -2.51 -3.88 3.51
CA ASP A 139 -3.42 -3.62 4.61
C ASP A 139 -3.66 -2.11 4.74
N GLU A 140 -4.93 -1.72 4.93
CA GLU A 140 -5.36 -0.33 5.14
C GLU A 140 -4.76 0.66 4.12
N ILE A 141 -5.06 0.44 2.82
CA ILE A 141 -4.48 1.19 1.70
C ILE A 141 -4.67 2.71 1.81
N GLU A 142 -5.72 3.16 2.49
CA GLU A 142 -6.06 4.57 2.69
C GLU A 142 -5.28 5.25 3.80
N LEU A 143 -4.54 4.51 4.61
CA LEU A 143 -3.92 5.08 5.79
C LEU A 143 -2.95 6.21 5.44
N ALA A 144 -3.12 7.35 6.12
CA ALA A 144 -2.31 8.54 5.96
C ALA A 144 -2.32 9.19 4.56
N LEU A 145 -3.26 8.83 3.68
CA LEU A 145 -3.43 9.43 2.36
C LEU A 145 -4.69 10.31 2.30
N HIS A 146 -4.56 11.42 1.56
CA HIS A 146 -5.71 12.23 1.20
C HIS A 146 -6.61 11.49 0.19
N PRO A 147 -7.95 11.62 0.23
CA PRO A 147 -8.86 10.91 -0.67
C PRO A 147 -8.47 10.99 -2.16
N SER A 148 -8.04 12.14 -2.65
CA SER A 148 -7.59 12.29 -4.03
C SER A 148 -6.32 11.47 -4.36
N ALA A 149 -5.42 11.30 -3.39
CA ALA A 149 -4.23 10.46 -3.54
C ALA A 149 -4.60 8.97 -3.57
N ILE A 150 -5.55 8.55 -2.73
CA ILE A 150 -6.08 7.18 -2.72
C ILE A 150 -6.66 6.82 -4.09
N MET A 151 -7.44 7.72 -4.68
CA MET A 151 -8.06 7.49 -5.99
C MET A 151 -7.00 7.31 -7.08
N ARG A 152 -5.95 8.15 -7.09
CA ARG A 152 -4.82 8.01 -8.03
C ARG A 152 -3.99 6.76 -7.78
N LEU A 153 -3.80 6.38 -6.50
CA LEU A 153 -3.12 5.14 -6.13
C LEU A 153 -3.86 3.92 -6.67
N VAL A 154 -5.18 3.84 -6.51
CA VAL A 154 -5.99 2.73 -7.01
C VAL A 154 -5.93 2.65 -8.54
N ASP A 155 -6.04 3.77 -9.25
CA ASP A 155 -5.90 3.79 -10.72
C ASP A 155 -4.52 3.30 -11.16
N PHE A 156 -3.48 3.71 -10.45
CA PHE A 156 -2.12 3.26 -10.67
C PHE A 156 -1.98 1.75 -10.44
N LEU A 157 -2.49 1.22 -9.33
CA LEU A 157 -2.44 -0.21 -9.02
C LEU A 157 -3.23 -1.05 -10.03
N GLN A 158 -4.38 -0.58 -10.53
CA GLN A 158 -5.15 -1.28 -11.56
C GLN A 158 -4.36 -1.38 -12.88
N LYS A 159 -3.68 -0.31 -13.29
CA LYS A 159 -2.80 -0.35 -14.46
C LYS A 159 -1.66 -1.34 -14.27
N LEU A 160 -1.00 -1.29 -13.12
CA LEU A 160 0.10 -2.18 -12.80
C LEU A 160 -0.34 -3.65 -12.79
N ALA A 161 -1.49 -3.94 -12.19
CA ALA A 161 -2.03 -5.30 -12.13
C ALA A 161 -2.21 -5.89 -13.53
N THR A 162 -2.71 -5.09 -14.47
CA THR A 162 -2.90 -5.52 -15.86
C THR A 162 -1.58 -5.65 -16.60
N GLU A 163 -0.67 -4.69 -16.45
CA GLU A 163 0.59 -4.62 -17.19
C GLU A 163 1.58 -5.73 -16.79
N TYR A 164 1.61 -6.05 -15.49
CA TYR A 164 2.61 -6.97 -14.92
C TYR A 164 2.03 -8.29 -14.40
N ASN A 165 0.78 -8.61 -14.73
CA ASN A 165 0.07 -9.82 -14.28
C ASN A 165 0.12 -9.99 -12.76
N LEU A 166 -0.32 -8.94 -12.03
CA LEU A 166 -0.34 -8.92 -10.58
C LEU A 166 -1.75 -9.15 -10.05
N ALA A 167 -1.90 -10.00 -9.04
CA ALA A 167 -3.10 -10.09 -8.22
C ALA A 167 -2.90 -9.20 -6.99
N ILE A 168 -3.63 -8.09 -6.91
CA ILE A 168 -3.50 -7.12 -5.82
C ILE A 168 -4.78 -7.16 -4.98
N TYR A 169 -4.62 -7.50 -3.70
CA TYR A 169 -5.67 -7.43 -2.70
C TYR A 169 -5.29 -6.39 -1.66
N PHE A 170 -6.27 -5.60 -1.25
CA PHE A 170 -6.07 -4.64 -0.17
C PHE A 170 -7.30 -4.58 0.75
N SER A 171 -7.06 -4.30 2.03
CA SER A 171 -8.12 -3.96 2.97
C SER A 171 -8.38 -2.45 2.95
N SER A 172 -9.61 -2.05 3.20
CA SER A 172 -10.00 -0.64 3.27
C SER A 172 -11.30 -0.43 4.02
N HIS A 173 -11.40 0.72 4.69
CA HIS A 173 -12.62 1.25 5.28
C HIS A 173 -13.11 2.54 4.58
N SER A 174 -12.49 2.93 3.45
CA SER A 174 -12.85 4.14 2.71
C SER A 174 -14.08 3.94 1.83
N ILE A 175 -15.13 4.71 2.09
CA ILE A 175 -16.36 4.69 1.27
C ILE A 175 -16.08 5.12 -0.16
N GLU A 176 -15.27 6.15 -0.34
CA GLU A 176 -14.90 6.67 -1.66
C GLU A 176 -14.24 5.58 -2.50
N LEU A 177 -13.37 4.80 -1.87
CA LEU A 177 -12.70 3.69 -2.51
C LEU A 177 -13.68 2.56 -2.84
N LEU A 178 -14.53 2.15 -1.89
CA LEU A 178 -15.55 1.13 -2.12
C LEU A 178 -16.48 1.48 -3.29
N ARG A 179 -16.87 2.75 -3.42
CA ARG A 179 -17.72 3.23 -4.54
C ARG A 179 -17.03 3.13 -5.90
N LYS A 180 -15.70 3.16 -5.94
CA LYS A 180 -14.90 3.05 -7.16
C LYS A 180 -14.72 1.61 -7.63
N ILE A 181 -14.70 0.66 -6.71
CA ILE A 181 -14.44 -0.75 -6.99
C ILE A 181 -15.72 -1.45 -7.45
N LYS A 182 -15.61 -2.31 -8.46
CA LYS A 182 -16.74 -3.12 -8.92
C LYS A 182 -17.20 -4.08 -7.81
N PRO A 183 -18.52 -4.27 -7.61
CA PRO A 183 -19.04 -5.18 -6.58
C PRO A 183 -18.46 -6.60 -6.61
N SER A 184 -18.13 -7.12 -7.79
CA SER A 184 -17.49 -8.43 -7.97
C SER A 184 -16.09 -8.51 -7.39
N ASN A 185 -15.42 -7.38 -7.18
CA ASN A 185 -14.07 -7.29 -6.62
C ASN A 185 -14.07 -6.85 -5.14
N ILE A 186 -15.25 -6.75 -4.53
CA ILE A 186 -15.39 -6.44 -3.11
C ILE A 186 -15.73 -7.74 -2.36
N PHE A 187 -14.88 -8.09 -1.40
CA PHE A 187 -15.05 -9.21 -0.49
C PHE A 187 -15.31 -8.65 0.90
N HIS A 188 -16.56 -8.69 1.34
CA HIS A 188 -16.93 -8.22 2.68
C HIS A 188 -16.77 -9.37 3.68
N LEU A 189 -15.93 -9.16 4.68
CA LEU A 189 -15.68 -10.11 5.75
C LEU A 189 -16.59 -9.80 6.93
N GLN A 190 -17.52 -10.71 7.24
CA GLN A 190 -18.44 -10.60 8.36
C GLN A 190 -18.09 -11.60 9.45
N LYS A 191 -18.06 -11.13 10.70
CA LYS A 191 -17.85 -12.00 11.84
C LYS A 191 -19.21 -12.57 12.28
N GLU A 192 -19.35 -13.89 12.18
CA GLU A 192 -20.54 -14.63 12.64
C GLU A 192 -20.13 -15.56 13.79
N LEU A 193 -20.44 -15.15 15.03
CA LEU A 193 -20.07 -15.90 16.25
C LEU A 193 -18.59 -16.32 16.25
N ASP A 194 -18.30 -17.58 15.94
CA ASP A 194 -16.95 -18.15 15.90
C ASP A 194 -16.39 -18.27 14.46
N ASN A 195 -17.16 -17.91 13.45
CA ASN A 195 -16.78 -18.02 12.03
C ASN A 195 -16.64 -16.65 11.36
N ILE A 196 -15.99 -16.65 10.19
CA ILE A 196 -15.93 -15.50 9.29
C ILE A 196 -16.66 -15.89 8.01
N ALA A 197 -17.73 -15.17 7.68
CA ALA A 197 -18.42 -15.28 6.41
C ALA A 197 -17.80 -14.29 5.41
N ILE A 198 -17.73 -14.70 4.14
CA ILE A 198 -17.25 -13.87 3.03
C ILE A 198 -18.42 -13.63 2.09
N VAL A 199 -18.81 -12.36 1.94
CA VAL A 199 -19.86 -11.94 1.00
C VAL A 199 -19.23 -11.36 -0.25
N ASN A 200 -19.48 -12.02 -1.41
CA ASN A 200 -19.03 -11.57 -2.73
C ASN A 200 -20.05 -12.09 -3.78
N PRO A 201 -20.53 -11.26 -4.70
CA PRO A 201 -20.25 -9.83 -4.83
C PRO A 201 -20.85 -9.01 -3.69
N CYS A 202 -20.21 -7.90 -3.34
CA CYS A 202 -20.69 -7.00 -2.31
C CYS A 202 -20.86 -5.58 -2.85
N TYR A 203 -22.02 -4.97 -2.63
CA TYR A 203 -22.25 -3.58 -3.02
C TYR A 203 -21.72 -2.62 -1.95
N PRO A 204 -21.21 -1.44 -2.35
CA PRO A 204 -20.65 -0.46 -1.41
C PRO A 204 -21.60 -0.11 -0.27
N SER A 205 -22.90 0.06 -0.55
CA SER A 205 -23.92 0.37 0.47
C SER A 205 -24.06 -0.73 1.52
N TYR A 206 -23.88 -1.99 1.14
CA TYR A 206 -23.91 -3.11 2.08
C TYR A 206 -22.63 -3.17 2.91
N ALA A 207 -21.46 -3.05 2.27
CA ALA A 207 -20.16 -3.07 2.95
C ALA A 207 -20.00 -1.92 3.96
N THR A 208 -20.61 -0.75 3.70
CA THR A 208 -20.53 0.41 4.59
C THR A 208 -21.55 0.41 5.74
N ARG A 209 -22.55 -0.45 5.69
CA ARG A 209 -23.60 -0.54 6.71
C ARG A 209 -23.04 -0.79 8.12
N ASP A 210 -22.05 -1.67 8.22
CA ASP A 210 -21.44 -2.04 9.50
C ASP A 210 -20.42 -0.99 10.00
N ILE A 211 -19.90 -0.15 9.09
CA ILE A 211 -18.95 0.92 9.41
C ILE A 211 -19.67 2.15 9.95
N TYR A 212 -20.88 2.44 9.43
CA TYR A 212 -21.67 3.62 9.79
C TYR A 212 -23.01 3.19 10.38
N GLN A 213 -23.22 3.43 11.65
CA GLN A 213 -24.44 3.04 12.40
C GLN A 213 -25.76 3.59 11.81
N HIS A 214 -25.72 4.44 10.78
CA HIS A 214 -26.90 5.11 10.22
C HIS A 214 -26.98 5.13 8.69
N SER A 215 -26.16 4.38 7.97
CA SER A 215 -26.21 4.37 6.50
C SER A 215 -26.75 3.06 5.95
N GLY A 216 -28.03 2.88 6.02
CA GLY A 216 -28.72 1.79 5.36
C GLY A 216 -30.23 2.05 5.38
N TYR A 217 -30.90 1.79 4.27
CA TYR A 217 -32.35 1.73 4.20
C TYR A 217 -32.76 0.27 4.35
N ASP A 218 -33.68 -0.02 5.26
CA ASP A 218 -34.23 -1.37 5.44
C ASP A 218 -35.16 -1.77 4.28
N PHE A 219 -35.59 -0.78 3.49
CA PHE A 219 -36.52 -0.97 2.37
C PHE A 219 -36.12 -0.12 1.17
N LEU A 220 -36.13 -0.72 -0.02
CA LEU A 220 -36.05 -0.05 -1.30
C LEU A 220 -37.43 -0.01 -1.91
N ILE A 221 -38.02 1.19 -2.05
CA ILE A 221 -39.26 1.40 -2.77
C ILE A 221 -38.90 1.86 -4.18
N LEU A 222 -39.21 1.03 -5.18
CA LEU A 222 -39.12 1.41 -6.58
C LEU A 222 -40.47 2.08 -6.96
N VAL A 223 -40.40 3.33 -7.36
CA VAL A 223 -41.53 4.08 -7.89
C VAL A 223 -41.30 4.24 -9.40
N GLU A 224 -42.28 3.81 -10.19
CA GLU A 224 -42.31 4.09 -11.62
C GLU A 224 -42.89 5.48 -11.81
N ASP A 225 -42.08 6.41 -12.34
CA ASP A 225 -42.54 7.74 -12.71
C ASP A 225 -43.42 7.61 -13.96
N VAL A 226 -44.72 7.89 -13.81
CA VAL A 226 -45.61 8.08 -14.95
C VAL A 226 -45.42 9.50 -15.44
N LEU A 227 -44.74 9.67 -16.56
CA LEU A 227 -44.66 10.92 -17.30
C LEU A 227 -46.02 11.31 -17.89
#